data_3c263290ea4ee3ed0ac9679bcf3669bf
#
_entry.id   3c263290ea4ee3ed0ac9679bcf3669bf
#
_cell.length_a   1.000
_cell.length_b   1.000
_cell.length_c   1.000
_cell.angle_alpha   90.00
_cell.angle_beta   90.00
_cell.angle_gamma   90.00
#
_symmetry.space_group_name_H-M   'P 1'
#
loop_
_entity.id
_entity.type
_entity.pdbx_description
1 polymer ?
#
loop_
_entity_poly.entity_id
_entity_poly.type
_entity_poly.pdbx_seq_one_letter_code
_entity_poly.pdbx_strand_id
1 'polypeptide(L)'
;MKKGDICQGKIVESHFPDSAYADCEGEKVLIKKGILGQTVEFAITKKRKGKIEGRVLNVVENSKLEDNKNPCIHYETCGGCTYQTISYENQLKLKDTQIKELMKSATDNDFVWEGVIPSPKYQAYRNKMEFSFGDEKKDGELALGMHKKGSHYDIVNVFGCKIVDSDFTKLLELTLNFFKERNIAYFHKNTHTGFLRHLLVRRSEYTGEILVLLVTTSSLGFIEDPNVLREASTLGDAEIALIREWADYIKVECDKGILNGSIGGILHTKNDSYADAVLNQGSYANKDLAHVESERTHVPNDNC
;
A
#
# COMPACT_ATOMS: atom_id res chain seq x y z
N MET A 1 20.93 26.29 -4.96
CA MET A 1 20.16 25.13 -5.51
C MET A 1 18.91 25.60 -6.26
N LYS A 2 18.61 25.02 -7.44
CA LYS A 2 17.44 25.26 -8.28
C LYS A 2 16.66 23.94 -8.47
N LYS A 3 15.39 24.03 -8.88
CA LYS A 3 14.60 22.84 -9.24
C LYS A 3 15.30 22.11 -10.41
N GLY A 4 15.49 20.81 -10.26
CA GLY A 4 16.19 19.92 -11.21
C GLY A 4 17.68 19.69 -10.89
N ASP A 5 18.30 20.49 -10.03
CA ASP A 5 19.68 20.26 -9.61
C ASP A 5 19.78 18.91 -8.89
N ILE A 6 20.86 18.17 -9.16
CA ILE A 6 21.23 16.95 -8.45
C ILE A 6 22.28 17.32 -7.40
N CYS A 7 22.04 16.94 -6.17
CA CYS A 7 22.86 17.26 -5.01
C CYS A 7 23.13 15.99 -4.19
N GLN A 8 24.21 16.01 -3.43
CA GLN A 8 24.51 15.00 -2.43
C GLN A 8 24.52 15.65 -1.04
N GLY A 9 23.98 14.97 -0.04
CA GLY A 9 23.95 15.46 1.33
C GLY A 9 23.75 14.35 2.33
N LYS A 10 24.15 14.63 3.59
CA LYS A 10 23.96 13.71 4.71
C LYS A 10 22.66 13.99 5.42
N ILE A 11 21.87 12.96 5.71
CA ILE A 11 20.67 13.06 6.54
C ILE A 11 21.07 13.35 7.99
N VAL A 12 20.76 14.55 8.46
CA VAL A 12 21.17 15.04 9.80
C VAL A 12 20.00 15.11 10.78
N GLU A 13 18.76 15.09 10.29
CA GLU A 13 17.55 15.10 11.13
C GLU A 13 16.52 14.12 10.57
N SER A 14 15.74 13.52 11.48
CA SER A 14 14.63 12.63 11.14
C SER A 14 13.44 12.95 12.05
N HIS A 15 12.27 13.16 11.45
CA HIS A 15 11.04 13.52 12.14
C HIS A 15 9.91 12.57 11.80
N PHE A 16 9.01 12.38 12.75
CA PHE A 16 7.80 11.60 12.54
C PHE A 16 6.88 12.27 11.49
N PRO A 17 6.21 11.52 10.59
CA PRO A 17 6.27 10.06 10.44
C PRO A 17 7.42 9.58 9.52
N ASP A 18 7.87 10.37 8.53
CA ASP A 18 8.82 9.93 7.49
C ASP A 18 9.61 11.08 6.87
N SER A 19 9.62 12.25 7.53
CA SER A 19 10.35 13.42 7.07
C SER A 19 11.78 13.40 7.59
N ALA A 20 12.74 13.73 6.72
CA ALA A 20 14.14 13.87 7.08
C ALA A 20 14.73 15.13 6.45
N TYR A 21 15.82 15.66 7.00
CA TYR A 21 16.55 16.77 6.40
C TYR A 21 17.97 16.35 6.05
N ALA A 22 18.33 16.51 4.78
CA ALA A 22 19.69 16.39 4.31
C ALA A 22 20.38 17.76 4.43
N ASP A 23 21.61 17.76 4.94
CA ASP A 23 22.51 18.91 4.85
C ASP A 23 23.26 18.81 3.49
N CYS A 24 23.09 19.85 2.69
CA CYS A 24 23.79 19.99 1.42
C CYS A 24 24.42 21.38 1.38
N GLU A 25 25.73 21.45 1.62
CA GLU A 25 26.51 22.70 1.64
C GLU A 25 25.94 23.77 2.62
N GLY A 26 25.41 23.34 3.77
CA GLY A 26 24.81 24.19 4.78
C GLY A 26 23.33 24.57 4.52
N GLU A 27 22.73 24.16 3.40
CA GLU A 27 21.30 24.29 3.18
C GLU A 27 20.55 23.00 3.55
N LYS A 28 19.49 23.11 4.36
CA LYS A 28 18.64 21.98 4.74
C LYS A 28 17.62 21.68 3.65
N VAL A 29 17.65 20.44 3.15
CA VAL A 29 16.72 19.92 2.13
C VAL A 29 15.82 18.87 2.74
N LEU A 30 14.50 19.07 2.65
CA LEU A 30 13.49 18.11 3.09
C LEU A 30 13.49 16.90 2.17
N ILE A 31 13.75 15.74 2.72
CA ILE A 31 13.77 14.43 2.05
C ILE A 31 12.71 13.54 2.69
N LYS A 32 11.86 12.90 1.90
CA LYS A 32 10.94 11.86 2.40
C LYS A 32 11.64 10.51 2.46
N LYS A 33 11.33 9.73 3.51
CA LYS A 33 11.83 8.36 3.72
C LYS A 33 13.35 8.24 3.84
N GLY A 34 14.06 9.33 4.15
CA GLY A 34 15.50 9.28 4.47
C GLY A 34 15.74 8.71 5.86
N ILE A 35 16.84 7.96 6.03
CA ILE A 35 17.26 7.39 7.31
C ILE A 35 18.37 8.27 7.88
N LEU A 36 18.25 8.64 9.16
CA LEU A 36 19.24 9.45 9.86
C LEU A 36 20.66 8.86 9.71
N GLY A 37 21.61 9.66 9.25
CA GLY A 37 23.00 9.28 9.03
C GLY A 37 23.32 8.73 7.64
N GLN A 38 22.32 8.49 6.76
CA GLN A 38 22.58 8.18 5.35
C GLN A 38 23.23 9.36 4.63
N THR A 39 24.11 9.09 3.67
CA THR A 39 24.47 10.04 2.61
C THR A 39 23.68 9.69 1.37
N VAL A 40 22.90 10.64 0.86
CA VAL A 40 21.98 10.41 -0.27
C VAL A 40 22.26 11.38 -1.42
N GLU A 41 22.12 10.88 -2.64
CA GLU A 41 22.01 11.70 -3.84
C GLU A 41 20.52 11.96 -4.10
N PHE A 42 20.15 13.21 -4.37
CA PHE A 42 18.77 13.61 -4.55
C PHE A 42 18.62 14.73 -5.57
N ALA A 43 17.50 14.74 -6.26
CA ALA A 43 17.11 15.83 -7.17
C ALA A 43 16.22 16.83 -6.43
N ILE A 44 16.50 18.14 -6.58
CA ILE A 44 15.65 19.21 -6.06
C ILE A 44 14.33 19.23 -6.83
N THR A 45 13.23 18.97 -6.13
CA THR A 45 11.87 18.95 -6.71
C THR A 45 11.16 20.28 -6.57
N LYS A 46 11.45 21.02 -5.47
CA LYS A 46 10.78 22.29 -5.18
C LYS A 46 11.67 23.19 -4.34
N LYS A 47 11.65 24.48 -4.66
CA LYS A 47 12.23 25.55 -3.82
C LYS A 47 11.21 26.70 -3.77
N ARG A 48 10.64 26.92 -2.57
CA ARG A 48 9.65 28.00 -2.37
C ARG A 48 9.71 28.53 -0.94
N LYS A 49 9.76 29.86 -0.79
CA LYS A 49 9.74 30.57 0.51
C LYS A 49 10.78 30.00 1.51
N GLY A 50 12.03 29.78 1.06
CA GLY A 50 13.11 29.27 1.90
C GLY A 50 13.04 27.76 2.20
N LYS A 51 11.98 27.05 1.79
CA LYS A 51 11.88 25.59 1.93
C LYS A 51 12.36 24.92 0.63
N ILE A 52 13.24 23.93 0.78
CA ILE A 52 13.79 23.14 -0.32
C ILE A 52 13.34 21.70 -0.10
N GLU A 53 12.77 21.08 -1.12
CA GLU A 53 12.33 19.69 -1.11
C GLU A 53 13.11 18.91 -2.16
N GLY A 54 13.59 17.72 -1.80
CA GLY A 54 14.32 16.82 -2.68
C GLY A 54 13.71 15.43 -2.73
N ARG A 55 13.92 14.74 -3.85
CA ARG A 55 13.57 13.33 -4.03
C ARG A 55 14.84 12.51 -4.15
N VAL A 56 15.02 11.53 -3.28
CA VAL A 56 16.15 10.61 -3.31
C VAL A 56 16.21 9.90 -4.65
N LEU A 57 17.37 9.90 -5.25
CA LEU A 57 17.74 9.14 -6.45
C LEU A 57 18.50 7.89 -6.06
N ASN A 58 19.47 8.03 -5.15
CA ASN A 58 20.34 6.94 -4.72
C ASN A 58 20.79 7.13 -3.26
N VAL A 59 21.05 6.03 -2.55
CA VAL A 59 21.76 6.01 -1.28
C VAL A 59 23.24 5.77 -1.56
N VAL A 60 24.08 6.77 -1.29
CA VAL A 60 25.53 6.72 -1.54
C VAL A 60 26.24 5.98 -0.41
N GLU A 61 25.82 6.25 0.84
CA GLU A 61 26.33 5.57 2.02
C GLU A 61 25.16 5.25 2.96
N ASN A 62 25.14 4.00 3.42
CA ASN A 62 24.15 3.56 4.40
C ASN A 62 24.42 4.17 5.78
N SER A 63 23.36 4.34 6.54
CA SER A 63 23.46 4.74 7.94
C SER A 63 24.01 3.59 8.80
N LYS A 64 24.70 3.94 9.88
CA LYS A 64 25.07 2.97 10.92
C LYS A 64 23.86 2.32 11.62
N LEU A 65 22.67 2.93 11.49
CA LEU A 65 21.40 2.37 11.99
C LEU A 65 20.90 1.22 11.10
N GLU A 66 21.39 1.09 9.87
CA GLU A 66 20.95 0.07 8.91
C GLU A 66 21.70 -1.25 9.15
N ASP A 67 21.37 -1.88 10.26
CA ASP A 67 22.00 -3.09 10.79
C ASP A 67 21.19 -4.37 10.54
N ASN A 68 20.00 -4.26 9.91
CA ASN A 68 19.22 -5.43 9.54
C ASN A 68 19.84 -6.15 8.33
N LYS A 69 20.39 -7.34 8.57
CA LYS A 69 21.04 -8.15 7.52
C LYS A 69 20.06 -8.93 6.65
N ASN A 70 18.77 -8.93 6.99
CA ASN A 70 17.73 -9.66 6.27
C ASN A 70 16.50 -8.78 6.00
N PRO A 71 16.65 -7.68 5.24
CA PRO A 71 15.52 -6.84 4.87
C PRO A 71 14.54 -7.60 3.95
N CYS A 72 13.38 -6.99 3.66
CA CYS A 72 12.46 -7.52 2.66
C CYS A 72 13.12 -7.51 1.28
N ILE A 73 12.97 -8.60 0.52
CA ILE A 73 13.56 -8.74 -0.84
C ILE A 73 13.06 -7.66 -1.81
N HIS A 74 11.88 -7.09 -1.54
CA HIS A 74 11.29 -6.02 -2.35
C HIS A 74 11.67 -4.61 -1.89
N TYR A 75 12.52 -4.46 -0.86
CA TYR A 75 12.76 -3.16 -0.24
C TYR A 75 13.30 -2.11 -1.21
N GLU A 76 14.13 -2.50 -2.17
CA GLU A 76 14.70 -1.58 -3.16
C GLU A 76 13.66 -1.08 -4.18
N THR A 77 12.68 -1.89 -4.50
CA THR A 77 11.68 -1.61 -5.54
C THR A 77 10.33 -1.18 -5.00
N CYS A 78 9.87 -1.78 -3.91
CA CYS A 78 8.56 -1.53 -3.31
C CYS A 78 8.53 -0.24 -2.48
N GLY A 79 7.52 0.61 -2.70
CA GLY A 79 7.31 1.85 -1.95
C GLY A 79 6.67 1.70 -0.57
N GLY A 80 6.35 0.48 -0.12
CA GLY A 80 5.52 0.23 1.07
C GLY A 80 6.21 0.45 2.42
N CYS A 81 7.55 0.27 2.51
CA CYS A 81 8.29 0.34 3.77
C CYS A 81 9.41 1.36 3.74
N THR A 82 9.72 1.95 4.91
CA THR A 82 10.81 2.93 5.06
C THR A 82 12.01 2.33 5.80
N TYR A 83 11.80 1.49 6.81
CA TYR A 83 12.82 1.12 7.78
C TYR A 83 13.22 -0.37 7.74
N GLN A 84 13.07 -1.04 6.59
CA GLN A 84 13.39 -2.48 6.48
C GLN A 84 14.86 -2.81 6.68
N THR A 85 15.75 -1.86 6.43
CA THR A 85 17.21 -2.00 6.63
C THR A 85 17.66 -1.77 8.07
N ILE A 86 16.76 -1.26 8.93
CA ILE A 86 17.01 -1.02 10.35
C ILE A 86 16.48 -2.21 11.16
N SER A 87 17.24 -2.72 12.13
CA SER A 87 16.75 -3.74 13.07
C SER A 87 15.55 -3.22 13.86
N TYR A 88 14.67 -4.12 14.31
CA TYR A 88 13.48 -3.73 15.06
C TYR A 88 13.80 -2.94 16.33
N GLU A 89 14.87 -3.34 17.03
CA GLU A 89 15.36 -2.63 18.20
C GLU A 89 15.74 -1.17 17.89
N ASN A 90 16.49 -0.94 16.80
CA ASN A 90 16.86 0.41 16.38
C ASN A 90 15.68 1.20 15.82
N GLN A 91 14.67 0.53 15.20
CA GLN A 91 13.41 1.19 14.85
C GLN A 91 12.66 1.70 16.08
N LEU A 92 12.63 0.93 17.18
CA LEU A 92 12.00 1.37 18.44
C LEU A 92 12.71 2.58 19.01
N LYS A 93 14.06 2.56 19.09
CA LYS A 93 14.87 3.70 19.57
C LYS A 93 14.64 4.95 18.71
N LEU A 94 14.59 4.81 17.40
CA LEU A 94 14.32 5.92 16.48
C LEU A 94 12.93 6.52 16.74
N LYS A 95 11.91 5.69 16.85
CA LYS A 95 10.54 6.13 17.13
C LYS A 95 10.40 6.74 18.52
N ASP A 96 11.07 6.17 19.52
CA ASP A 96 11.11 6.72 20.87
C ASP A 96 11.61 8.18 20.87
N THR A 97 12.74 8.42 20.21
CA THR A 97 13.31 9.76 20.06
C THR A 97 12.35 10.70 19.32
N GLN A 98 11.83 10.28 18.19
CA GLN A 98 10.94 11.11 17.35
C GLN A 98 9.64 11.50 18.08
N ILE A 99 9.00 10.54 18.77
CA ILE A 99 7.75 10.81 19.48
C ILE A 99 8.00 11.66 20.72
N LYS A 100 9.10 11.40 21.45
CA LYS A 100 9.50 12.21 22.59
C LYS A 100 9.71 13.68 22.21
N GLU A 101 10.41 13.95 21.10
CA GLU A 101 10.58 15.30 20.58
C GLU A 101 9.25 15.95 20.15
N LEU A 102 8.37 15.17 19.51
CA LEU A 102 7.04 15.62 19.13
C LEU A 102 6.21 16.00 20.39
N MET A 103 6.24 15.17 21.42
CA MET A 103 5.52 15.42 22.68
C MET A 103 6.05 16.67 23.41
N LYS A 104 7.37 16.89 23.44
CA LYS A 104 7.94 18.11 24.01
C LYS A 104 7.43 19.39 23.34
N SER A 105 7.12 19.34 22.05
CA SER A 105 6.57 20.49 21.32
C SER A 105 5.09 20.75 21.60
N ALA A 106 4.38 19.74 22.13
CA ALA A 106 2.92 19.78 22.36
C ALA A 106 2.54 19.94 23.83
N THR A 107 3.50 19.79 24.76
CA THR A 107 3.28 19.84 26.20
C THR A 107 4.30 20.78 26.89
N ASP A 108 4.00 21.21 28.11
CA ASP A 108 4.90 22.06 28.92
C ASP A 108 6.09 21.28 29.50
N ASN A 109 6.45 20.11 28.94
CA ASN A 109 7.51 19.21 29.41
C ASN A 109 7.28 18.55 30.77
N ASP A 110 6.09 18.66 31.31
CA ASP A 110 5.72 18.10 32.62
C ASP A 110 4.96 16.78 32.48
N PHE A 111 5.61 15.81 31.82
CA PHE A 111 5.07 14.45 31.66
C PHE A 111 6.14 13.39 31.88
N VAL A 112 5.72 12.25 32.40
CA VAL A 112 6.57 11.06 32.49
C VAL A 112 6.59 10.31 31.20
N TRP A 113 7.79 10.19 30.60
CA TRP A 113 7.98 9.38 29.39
C TRP A 113 8.32 7.94 29.78
N GLU A 114 7.38 7.02 29.55
CA GLU A 114 7.54 5.59 29.88
C GLU A 114 8.23 4.77 28.78
N GLY A 115 8.51 5.40 27.63
CA GLY A 115 9.13 4.73 26.47
C GLY A 115 8.13 4.22 25.46
N VAL A 116 8.62 3.45 24.48
CA VAL A 116 7.81 2.82 23.41
C VAL A 116 7.61 1.35 23.73
N ILE A 117 6.37 0.91 23.85
CA ILE A 117 6.02 -0.51 24.03
C ILE A 117 6.26 -1.24 22.71
N PRO A 118 7.11 -2.29 22.67
CA PRO A 118 7.35 -3.06 21.47
C PRO A 118 6.12 -3.88 21.07
N SER A 119 5.92 -4.07 19.76
CA SER A 119 4.94 -5.02 19.26
C SER A 119 5.43 -6.47 19.55
N PRO A 120 4.57 -7.40 19.95
CA PRO A 120 4.93 -8.80 20.11
C PRO A 120 5.33 -9.45 18.76
N LYS A 121 4.90 -8.88 17.65
CA LYS A 121 5.28 -9.29 16.29
C LYS A 121 5.83 -8.08 15.52
N TYR A 122 7.01 -8.20 14.92
CA TYR A 122 7.61 -7.18 14.06
C TYR A 122 7.61 -7.57 12.58
N GLN A 123 7.22 -8.80 12.27
CA GLN A 123 6.90 -9.31 10.93
C GLN A 123 5.49 -9.93 10.96
N ALA A 124 4.86 -10.04 9.81
CA ALA A 124 3.48 -10.55 9.66
C ALA A 124 2.46 -9.89 10.62
N TYR A 125 2.70 -8.63 10.99
CA TYR A 125 1.86 -7.90 11.95
C TYR A 125 0.66 -7.23 11.30
N ARG A 126 0.74 -6.99 9.99
CA ARG A 126 -0.28 -6.22 9.27
C ARG A 126 -1.46 -7.12 8.92
N ASN A 127 -2.63 -6.78 9.42
CA ASN A 127 -3.86 -7.54 9.29
C ASN A 127 -4.78 -7.09 8.13
N LYS A 128 -4.40 -6.06 7.39
CA LYS A 128 -5.06 -5.58 6.17
C LYS A 128 -4.05 -5.15 5.14
N MET A 129 -4.18 -5.63 3.91
CA MET A 129 -3.43 -5.11 2.77
C MET A 129 -4.36 -4.93 1.57
N GLU A 130 -4.13 -3.85 0.85
CA GLU A 130 -4.75 -3.56 -0.42
C GLU A 130 -3.67 -3.56 -1.48
N PHE A 131 -3.76 -4.49 -2.40
CA PHE A 131 -2.86 -4.63 -3.54
C PHE A 131 -3.52 -4.01 -4.75
N SER A 132 -2.74 -3.30 -5.57
CA SER A 132 -3.22 -2.67 -6.80
C SER A 132 -2.88 -3.55 -7.99
N PHE A 133 -3.81 -3.68 -8.93
CA PHE A 133 -3.50 -4.17 -10.26
C PHE A 133 -2.82 -3.07 -11.09
N GLY A 134 -1.92 -3.43 -11.96
CA GLY A 134 -1.18 -2.53 -12.81
C GLY A 134 -0.14 -3.26 -13.65
N ASP A 135 0.92 -2.53 -14.03
CA ASP A 135 2.11 -3.08 -14.65
C ASP A 135 3.38 -2.55 -13.96
N GLU A 136 4.50 -3.25 -14.07
CA GLU A 136 5.77 -2.80 -13.49
C GLU A 136 6.44 -1.71 -14.32
N LYS A 137 6.12 -1.66 -15.60
CA LYS A 137 6.54 -0.67 -16.58
C LYS A 137 5.42 -0.51 -17.61
N LYS A 138 5.30 0.67 -18.16
CA LYS A 138 4.28 0.98 -19.17
C LYS A 138 4.17 -0.09 -20.25
N ASP A 139 2.95 -0.56 -20.51
CA ASP A 139 2.59 -1.61 -21.46
C ASP A 139 3.27 -2.96 -21.14
N GLY A 140 3.58 -3.20 -19.85
CA GLY A 140 4.14 -4.45 -19.34
C GLY A 140 3.09 -5.52 -19.09
N GLU A 141 3.54 -6.63 -18.51
CA GLU A 141 2.64 -7.70 -18.08
C GLU A 141 1.79 -7.28 -16.88
N LEU A 142 0.60 -7.87 -16.75
CA LEU A 142 -0.25 -7.66 -15.58
C LEU A 142 0.52 -7.99 -14.31
N ALA A 143 0.52 -7.04 -13.40
CA ALA A 143 1.08 -7.15 -12.05
C ALA A 143 -0.01 -6.92 -11.00
N LEU A 144 0.18 -7.51 -9.82
CA LEU A 144 -0.66 -7.28 -8.65
C LEU A 144 0.25 -7.12 -7.44
N GLY A 145 0.20 -5.96 -6.77
CA GLY A 145 1.09 -5.71 -5.65
C GLY A 145 1.06 -4.29 -5.14
N MET A 146 2.22 -3.73 -4.93
CA MET A 146 2.39 -2.40 -4.34
C MET A 146 3.01 -1.42 -5.34
N HIS A 147 2.71 -0.13 -5.16
CA HIS A 147 3.36 0.90 -5.95
C HIS A 147 4.89 0.84 -5.82
N LYS A 148 5.56 0.95 -6.96
CA LYS A 148 7.02 1.04 -7.04
C LYS A 148 7.54 2.29 -6.34
N LYS A 149 8.68 2.20 -5.72
CA LYS A 149 9.33 3.32 -5.04
C LYS A 149 9.54 4.50 -6.00
N GLY A 150 8.96 5.64 -5.65
CA GLY A 150 9.07 6.85 -6.47
C GLY A 150 8.14 6.90 -7.70
N SER A 151 7.31 5.89 -7.94
CA SER A 151 6.29 5.89 -8.99
C SER A 151 4.88 5.88 -8.40
N HIS A 152 3.95 6.54 -9.09
CA HIS A 152 2.52 6.54 -8.76
C HIS A 152 1.72 5.56 -9.64
N TYR A 153 2.32 5.03 -10.68
CA TYR A 153 1.65 4.20 -11.68
C TYR A 153 2.18 2.77 -11.67
N ASP A 154 3.50 2.60 -11.57
CA ASP A 154 4.12 1.28 -11.68
C ASP A 154 3.81 0.42 -10.45
N ILE A 155 3.42 -0.82 -10.68
CA ILE A 155 3.10 -1.81 -9.65
C ILE A 155 4.13 -2.93 -9.68
N VAL A 156 4.68 -3.28 -8.51
CA VAL A 156 5.58 -4.42 -8.37
C VAL A 156 4.91 -5.54 -7.59
N ASN A 157 5.05 -6.77 -8.08
CA ASN A 157 4.61 -7.95 -7.36
C ASN A 157 5.38 -8.07 -6.04
N VAL A 158 4.68 -8.38 -4.95
CA VAL A 158 5.28 -8.41 -3.60
C VAL A 158 5.15 -9.79 -2.93
N PHE A 159 5.43 -10.84 -3.70
CA PHE A 159 5.49 -12.20 -3.17
C PHE A 159 6.49 -12.31 -2.03
N GLY A 160 6.10 -12.92 -0.91
CA GLY A 160 6.96 -12.99 0.28
C GLY A 160 7.14 -11.68 1.04
N CYS A 161 6.21 -10.74 0.93
CA CYS A 161 6.18 -9.51 1.73
C CYS A 161 6.22 -9.84 3.23
N LYS A 162 7.21 -9.30 3.96
CA LYS A 162 7.47 -9.64 5.37
C LYS A 162 6.50 -9.01 6.37
N ILE A 163 5.75 -7.97 6.01
CA ILE A 163 4.87 -7.27 6.95
C ILE A 163 3.47 -7.88 7.05
N VAL A 164 3.08 -8.73 6.10
CA VAL A 164 1.83 -9.49 6.10
C VAL A 164 2.09 -10.98 6.32
N ASP A 165 1.07 -11.70 6.76
CA ASP A 165 1.10 -13.17 6.79
C ASP A 165 1.28 -13.74 5.37
N SER A 166 1.88 -14.92 5.25
CA SER A 166 2.12 -15.59 3.96
C SER A 166 0.85 -15.83 3.16
N ASP A 167 -0.29 -15.97 3.84
CA ASP A 167 -1.60 -16.18 3.22
C ASP A 167 -1.98 -15.03 2.28
N PHE A 168 -1.60 -13.78 2.64
CA PHE A 168 -1.84 -12.61 1.77
C PHE A 168 -1.13 -12.74 0.43
N THR A 169 0.14 -13.16 0.46
CA THR A 169 0.94 -13.26 -0.77
C THR A 169 0.58 -14.49 -1.61
N LYS A 170 0.10 -15.56 -0.98
CA LYS A 170 -0.47 -16.72 -1.70
C LYS A 170 -1.76 -16.34 -2.43
N LEU A 171 -2.68 -15.64 -1.75
CA LEU A 171 -3.92 -15.14 -2.35
C LEU A 171 -3.65 -14.15 -3.48
N LEU A 172 -2.64 -13.28 -3.32
CA LEU A 172 -2.19 -12.38 -4.36
C LEU A 172 -1.70 -13.16 -5.59
N GLU A 173 -0.86 -14.19 -5.40
CA GLU A 173 -0.31 -15.00 -6.48
C GLU A 173 -1.40 -15.77 -7.23
N LEU A 174 -2.31 -16.43 -6.52
CA LEU A 174 -3.47 -17.11 -7.11
C LEU A 174 -4.32 -16.15 -7.93
N THR A 175 -4.64 -14.99 -7.38
CA THR A 175 -5.47 -13.98 -8.04
C THR A 175 -4.79 -13.43 -9.31
N LEU A 176 -3.49 -13.11 -9.21
CA LEU A 176 -2.72 -12.62 -10.36
C LEU A 176 -2.69 -13.65 -11.47
N ASN A 177 -2.36 -14.91 -11.18
CA ASN A 177 -2.27 -15.98 -12.16
C ASN A 177 -3.61 -16.21 -12.87
N PHE A 178 -4.71 -16.25 -12.11
CA PHE A 178 -6.05 -16.42 -12.65
C PHE A 178 -6.39 -15.38 -13.73
N PHE A 179 -6.17 -14.10 -13.44
CA PHE A 179 -6.51 -13.03 -14.39
C PHE A 179 -5.47 -12.85 -15.49
N LYS A 180 -4.20 -13.16 -15.24
CA LYS A 180 -3.13 -13.13 -16.24
C LYS A 180 -3.36 -14.16 -17.33
N GLU A 181 -3.72 -15.41 -16.98
CA GLU A 181 -4.05 -16.48 -17.93
C GLU A 181 -5.25 -16.15 -18.84
N ARG A 182 -6.16 -15.29 -18.35
CA ARG A 182 -7.36 -14.85 -19.08
C ARG A 182 -7.17 -13.54 -19.82
N ASN A 183 -5.97 -12.94 -19.75
CA ASN A 183 -5.65 -11.65 -20.36
C ASN A 183 -6.63 -10.53 -19.98
N ILE A 184 -7.08 -10.49 -18.72
CA ILE A 184 -8.00 -9.47 -18.22
C ILE A 184 -7.21 -8.18 -17.93
N ALA A 185 -7.65 -7.07 -18.54
CA ALA A 185 -7.00 -5.78 -18.40
C ALA A 185 -7.24 -5.14 -17.02
N TYR A 186 -6.20 -4.49 -16.47
CA TYR A 186 -6.36 -3.65 -15.29
C TYR A 186 -6.87 -2.24 -15.67
N PHE A 187 -7.43 -1.53 -14.70
CA PHE A 187 -7.92 -0.17 -14.90
C PHE A 187 -6.77 0.85 -14.96
N HIS A 188 -6.60 1.44 -16.12
CA HIS A 188 -5.62 2.48 -16.39
C HIS A 188 -6.11 3.85 -15.93
N LYS A 189 -5.42 4.45 -14.96
CA LYS A 189 -5.79 5.78 -14.39
C LYS A 189 -5.71 6.94 -15.39
N ASN A 190 -4.91 6.80 -16.46
CA ASN A 190 -4.74 7.88 -17.46
C ASN A 190 -5.74 7.78 -18.61
N THR A 191 -6.09 6.56 -19.02
CA THR A 191 -7.03 6.32 -20.13
C THR A 191 -8.44 6.04 -19.64
N HIS A 192 -8.59 5.75 -18.34
CA HIS A 192 -9.84 5.37 -17.67
C HIS A 192 -10.50 4.16 -18.32
N THR A 193 -9.69 3.19 -18.69
CA THR A 193 -10.12 1.94 -19.35
C THR A 193 -9.62 0.73 -18.58
N GLY A 194 -10.35 -0.39 -18.69
CA GLY A 194 -9.97 -1.67 -18.09
C GLY A 194 -10.80 -2.05 -16.87
N PHE A 195 -10.61 -3.27 -16.38
CA PHE A 195 -11.51 -3.91 -15.41
C PHE A 195 -10.95 -4.02 -13.99
N LEU A 196 -9.77 -4.60 -13.81
CA LEU A 196 -9.21 -4.93 -12.49
C LEU A 196 -8.64 -3.70 -11.79
N ARG A 197 -8.97 -3.49 -10.51
CA ARG A 197 -8.47 -2.35 -9.74
C ARG A 197 -7.64 -2.76 -8.54
N HIS A 198 -8.23 -3.46 -7.57
CA HIS A 198 -7.56 -3.82 -6.32
C HIS A 198 -7.97 -5.20 -5.82
N LEU A 199 -7.05 -5.82 -5.09
CA LEU A 199 -7.32 -6.96 -4.23
C LEU A 199 -7.06 -6.55 -2.79
N LEU A 200 -8.10 -6.56 -1.96
CA LEU A 200 -7.99 -6.28 -0.54
C LEU A 200 -8.12 -7.58 0.24
N VAL A 201 -7.14 -7.84 1.10
CA VAL A 201 -7.13 -8.99 2.00
C VAL A 201 -7.12 -8.50 3.43
N ARG A 202 -7.98 -9.08 4.27
CA ARG A 202 -7.99 -8.90 5.72
C ARG A 202 -7.87 -10.25 6.40
N ARG A 203 -7.15 -10.30 7.51
CA ARG A 203 -7.02 -11.49 8.34
C ARG A 203 -7.26 -11.15 9.80
N SER A 204 -8.10 -11.91 10.46
CA SER A 204 -8.22 -11.85 11.90
C SER A 204 -7.04 -12.60 12.53
N GLU A 205 -6.28 -11.90 13.36
CA GLU A 205 -5.18 -12.55 14.11
C GLU A 205 -5.72 -13.51 15.18
N TYR A 206 -6.92 -13.25 15.66
CA TYR A 206 -7.54 -14.02 16.73
C TYR A 206 -8.18 -15.33 16.22
N THR A 207 -8.95 -15.27 15.12
CA THR A 207 -9.67 -16.44 14.58
C THR A 207 -8.93 -17.12 13.43
N GLY A 208 -7.96 -16.45 12.81
CA GLY A 208 -7.31 -16.90 11.59
C GLY A 208 -8.16 -16.76 10.33
N GLU A 209 -9.38 -16.22 10.44
CA GLU A 209 -10.27 -16.03 9.29
C GLU A 209 -9.77 -14.93 8.34
N ILE A 210 -9.93 -15.18 7.06
CA ILE A 210 -9.48 -14.30 5.98
C ILE A 210 -10.67 -13.85 5.16
N LEU A 211 -10.77 -12.54 4.96
CA LEU A 211 -11.70 -11.90 4.04
C LEU A 211 -10.92 -11.42 2.80
N VAL A 212 -11.38 -11.83 1.63
CA VAL A 212 -10.82 -11.43 0.34
C VAL A 212 -11.83 -10.58 -0.40
N LEU A 213 -11.44 -9.40 -0.86
CA LEU A 213 -12.30 -8.49 -1.60
C LEU A 213 -11.63 -8.12 -2.93
N LEU A 214 -12.28 -8.46 -4.04
CA LEU A 214 -11.90 -8.01 -5.37
C LEU A 214 -12.63 -6.70 -5.71
N VAL A 215 -11.89 -5.71 -6.18
CA VAL A 215 -12.43 -4.43 -6.67
C VAL A 215 -12.21 -4.34 -8.16
N THR A 216 -13.28 -4.12 -8.93
CA THR A 216 -13.23 -3.96 -10.38
C THR A 216 -14.01 -2.73 -10.83
N THR A 217 -13.93 -2.37 -12.10
CA THR A 217 -14.93 -1.54 -12.75
C THR A 217 -16.20 -2.36 -13.05
N SER A 218 -17.23 -1.73 -13.59
CA SER A 218 -18.50 -2.40 -13.90
C SER A 218 -18.48 -3.26 -15.18
N SER A 219 -17.45 -3.15 -16.01
CA SER A 219 -17.39 -3.85 -17.29
C SER A 219 -15.97 -4.23 -17.70
N LEU A 220 -15.81 -5.39 -18.32
CA LEU A 220 -14.56 -5.84 -18.96
C LEU A 220 -14.08 -4.89 -20.05
N GLY A 221 -15.03 -4.29 -20.81
CA GLY A 221 -14.78 -3.27 -21.82
C GLY A 221 -14.95 -1.85 -21.30
N PHE A 222 -14.73 -1.61 -20.00
CA PHE A 222 -14.95 -0.33 -19.38
C PHE A 222 -14.12 0.78 -20.05
N ILE A 223 -14.84 1.80 -20.59
CA ILE A 223 -14.28 3.04 -21.10
C ILE A 223 -15.06 4.17 -20.41
N GLU A 224 -14.36 5.06 -19.72
CA GLU A 224 -15.00 6.20 -19.11
C GLU A 224 -15.23 7.30 -20.15
N ASP A 225 -16.49 7.73 -20.30
CA ASP A 225 -16.85 8.93 -21.04
C ASP A 225 -17.19 10.05 -20.01
N PRO A 226 -16.36 11.10 -19.91
CA PRO A 226 -16.59 12.19 -18.96
C PRO A 226 -17.86 13.01 -19.26
N ASN A 227 -18.45 12.85 -20.45
CA ASN A 227 -19.67 13.57 -20.85
C ASN A 227 -20.98 12.78 -20.55
N VAL A 228 -20.87 11.52 -20.15
CA VAL A 228 -22.03 10.72 -19.79
C VAL A 228 -22.24 10.78 -18.28
N LEU A 229 -23.33 11.42 -17.86
CA LEU A 229 -23.84 11.31 -16.49
C LEU A 229 -24.24 9.84 -16.24
N ARG A 230 -23.46 9.14 -15.41
CA ARG A 230 -23.67 7.71 -15.17
C ARG A 230 -24.82 7.49 -14.20
N GLU A 231 -25.87 6.87 -14.67
CA GLU A 231 -26.66 5.98 -13.85
C GLU A 231 -25.78 4.80 -13.44
N ALA A 232 -25.91 4.34 -12.19
CA ALA A 232 -25.09 3.26 -11.65
C ALA A 232 -25.15 2.04 -12.59
N SER A 233 -24.10 1.84 -13.38
CA SER A 233 -24.00 0.70 -14.31
C SER A 233 -24.02 -0.60 -13.50
N THR A 234 -24.82 -1.56 -13.88
CA THR A 234 -24.82 -2.92 -13.32
C THR A 234 -23.74 -3.75 -13.99
N LEU A 235 -23.20 -4.75 -13.28
CA LEU A 235 -22.34 -5.75 -13.88
C LEU A 235 -23.14 -6.55 -14.92
N GLY A 236 -22.52 -6.82 -16.06
CA GLY A 236 -23.07 -7.76 -17.06
C GLY A 236 -22.91 -9.22 -16.63
N ASP A 237 -23.61 -10.12 -17.30
CA ASP A 237 -23.55 -11.56 -17.00
C ASP A 237 -22.15 -12.13 -17.17
N ALA A 238 -21.37 -11.62 -18.14
CA ALA A 238 -19.99 -12.05 -18.38
C ALA A 238 -19.06 -11.68 -17.21
N GLU A 239 -19.19 -10.46 -16.68
CA GLU A 239 -18.43 -9.99 -15.53
C GLU A 239 -18.79 -10.78 -14.27
N ILE A 240 -20.07 -11.01 -14.03
CA ILE A 240 -20.56 -11.82 -12.92
C ILE A 240 -20.02 -13.25 -13.02
N ALA A 241 -20.07 -13.87 -14.19
CA ALA A 241 -19.56 -15.21 -14.42
C ALA A 241 -18.05 -15.29 -14.14
N LEU A 242 -17.26 -14.33 -14.63
CA LEU A 242 -15.82 -14.27 -14.41
C LEU A 242 -15.47 -14.12 -12.91
N ILE A 243 -16.20 -13.24 -12.19
CA ILE A 243 -15.97 -13.02 -10.75
C ILE A 243 -16.31 -14.29 -9.96
N ARG A 244 -17.39 -15.00 -10.33
CA ARG A 244 -17.75 -16.28 -9.73
C ARG A 244 -16.68 -17.34 -9.97
N GLU A 245 -16.22 -17.48 -11.21
CA GLU A 245 -15.16 -18.41 -11.56
C GLU A 245 -13.88 -18.14 -10.77
N TRP A 246 -13.49 -16.85 -10.60
CA TRP A 246 -12.37 -16.48 -9.75
C TRP A 246 -12.60 -16.86 -8.27
N ALA A 247 -13.77 -16.59 -7.74
CA ALA A 247 -14.09 -16.90 -6.34
C ALA A 247 -14.07 -18.42 -6.08
N ASP A 248 -14.61 -19.20 -6.99
CA ASP A 248 -14.61 -20.66 -6.91
C ASP A 248 -13.19 -21.22 -7.06
N TYR A 249 -12.39 -20.66 -7.96
CA TYR A 249 -10.97 -21.00 -8.10
C TYR A 249 -10.21 -20.75 -6.79
N ILE A 250 -10.37 -19.57 -6.19
CA ILE A 250 -9.73 -19.25 -4.89
C ILE A 250 -10.14 -20.25 -3.82
N LYS A 251 -11.42 -20.61 -3.71
CA LYS A 251 -11.89 -21.61 -2.74
C LYS A 251 -11.23 -22.98 -2.96
N VAL A 252 -11.29 -23.48 -4.20
CA VAL A 252 -10.72 -24.79 -4.56
C VAL A 252 -9.23 -24.86 -4.24
N GLU A 253 -8.48 -23.79 -4.57
CA GLU A 253 -7.04 -23.75 -4.25
C GLU A 253 -6.79 -23.69 -2.74
N CYS A 254 -7.59 -22.90 -1.99
CA CYS A 254 -7.44 -22.81 -0.55
C CYS A 254 -7.83 -24.09 0.19
N ASP A 255 -8.82 -24.83 -0.30
CA ASP A 255 -9.25 -26.12 0.27
C ASP A 255 -8.16 -27.20 0.20
N LYS A 256 -7.12 -26.99 -0.64
CA LYS A 256 -5.92 -27.86 -0.66
C LYS A 256 -5.00 -27.66 0.57
N GLY A 257 -5.37 -26.78 1.49
CA GLY A 257 -4.60 -26.54 2.72
C GLY A 257 -3.34 -25.70 2.54
N ILE A 258 -3.31 -24.83 1.52
CA ILE A 258 -2.17 -23.97 1.23
C ILE A 258 -2.07 -22.76 2.17
N LEU A 259 -3.18 -22.37 2.81
CA LEU A 259 -3.25 -21.25 3.76
C LEU A 259 -3.03 -21.72 5.19
N ASN A 260 -2.49 -20.84 6.03
CA ASN A 260 -2.42 -21.02 7.48
C ASN A 260 -3.77 -20.76 8.15
N GLY A 261 -4.52 -19.78 7.60
CA GLY A 261 -5.87 -19.45 8.04
C GLY A 261 -6.95 -20.09 7.17
N SER A 262 -8.19 -19.68 7.36
CA SER A 262 -9.35 -20.16 6.61
C SER A 262 -10.06 -19.00 5.92
N ILE A 263 -10.65 -19.26 4.74
CA ILE A 263 -11.44 -18.24 4.04
C ILE A 263 -12.79 -18.08 4.75
N GLY A 264 -12.97 -16.93 5.42
CA GLY A 264 -14.24 -16.53 6.05
C GLY A 264 -15.21 -15.87 5.07
N GLY A 265 -14.71 -15.31 3.96
CA GLY A 265 -15.55 -14.74 2.92
C GLY A 265 -14.76 -14.23 1.72
N ILE A 266 -15.41 -14.32 0.54
CA ILE A 266 -14.93 -13.71 -0.69
C ILE A 266 -15.98 -12.72 -1.15
N LEU A 267 -15.58 -11.47 -1.34
CA LEU A 267 -16.43 -10.35 -1.70
C LEU A 267 -16.01 -9.76 -3.02
N HIS A 268 -16.95 -9.13 -3.68
CA HIS A 268 -16.68 -8.28 -4.82
C HIS A 268 -17.33 -6.91 -4.61
N THR A 269 -16.65 -5.86 -5.06
CA THR A 269 -17.22 -4.52 -5.14
C THR A 269 -16.81 -3.85 -6.45
N LYS A 270 -17.71 -3.06 -7.01
CA LYS A 270 -17.40 -2.29 -8.19
C LYS A 270 -17.04 -0.85 -7.81
N ASN A 271 -16.10 -0.28 -8.56
CA ASN A 271 -15.71 1.12 -8.43
C ASN A 271 -15.41 1.70 -9.81
N ASP A 272 -16.32 2.50 -10.33
CA ASP A 272 -16.20 3.21 -11.61
C ASP A 272 -15.66 4.64 -11.44
N SER A 273 -15.33 5.06 -10.21
CA SER A 273 -14.87 6.42 -9.95
C SER A 273 -13.38 6.61 -10.32
N TYR A 274 -12.98 7.85 -10.60
CA TYR A 274 -11.57 8.23 -10.77
C TYR A 274 -10.76 7.99 -9.49
N ALA A 275 -11.39 8.19 -8.33
CA ALA A 275 -10.74 8.00 -7.05
C ALA A 275 -10.68 6.51 -6.69
N ASP A 276 -9.60 6.13 -5.97
CA ASP A 276 -9.49 4.79 -5.38
C ASP A 276 -10.45 4.59 -4.18
N ALA A 277 -11.21 5.64 -3.81
CA ALA A 277 -12.21 5.55 -2.77
C ALA A 277 -13.36 4.62 -3.22
N VAL A 278 -13.52 3.51 -2.54
CA VAL A 278 -14.65 2.59 -2.74
C VAL A 278 -15.91 3.27 -2.21
N LEU A 279 -16.70 3.83 -3.11
CA LEU A 279 -18.06 4.26 -2.80
C LEU A 279 -18.91 2.99 -2.72
N ASN A 280 -19.78 2.88 -1.71
CA ASN A 280 -20.68 1.73 -1.56
C ASN A 280 -21.65 1.67 -2.75
N GLN A 281 -21.30 0.86 -3.74
CA GLN A 281 -22.11 0.64 -4.95
C GLN A 281 -22.64 -0.81 -5.02
N GLY A 282 -22.76 -1.48 -3.88
CA GLY A 282 -23.14 -2.88 -3.75
C GLY A 282 -21.94 -3.80 -3.57
N SER A 283 -22.05 -4.74 -2.66
CA SER A 283 -21.09 -5.81 -2.43
C SER A 283 -21.80 -7.16 -2.52
N TYR A 284 -21.16 -8.15 -3.12
CA TYR A 284 -21.66 -9.51 -3.23
C TYR A 284 -20.92 -10.39 -2.23
N ALA A 285 -21.64 -11.02 -1.32
CA ALA A 285 -21.07 -12.00 -0.39
C ALA A 285 -21.34 -13.42 -0.88
N ASN A 286 -20.31 -14.28 -0.79
CA ASN A 286 -20.43 -15.65 -1.25
C ASN A 286 -20.94 -16.60 -0.14
N LYS A 287 -22.22 -16.51 0.17
CA LYS A 287 -22.97 -17.65 0.75
C LYS A 287 -24.11 -18.11 -0.16
N ASP A 288 -24.25 -17.60 -1.35
CA ASP A 288 -25.17 -17.91 -2.45
C ASP A 288 -25.28 -16.71 -3.40
N LEU A 289 -24.20 -15.85 -3.47
CA LEU A 289 -24.22 -14.59 -4.22
C LEU A 289 -25.51 -13.78 -3.95
N ALA A 290 -25.95 -13.78 -2.70
CA ALA A 290 -27.05 -12.95 -2.27
C ALA A 290 -26.63 -11.49 -2.33
N HIS A 291 -27.46 -10.68 -2.92
CA HIS A 291 -27.34 -9.23 -2.93
C HIS A 291 -27.42 -8.74 -1.48
N VAL A 292 -26.29 -8.35 -0.90
CA VAL A 292 -26.30 -7.66 0.39
C VAL A 292 -26.41 -6.17 0.09
N GLU A 293 -27.61 -5.64 0.09
CA GLU A 293 -27.83 -4.22 0.26
C GLU A 293 -27.37 -3.86 1.67
N SER A 294 -26.22 -3.19 1.78
CA SER A 294 -25.80 -2.63 3.06
C SER A 294 -26.63 -1.38 3.32
N GLU A 295 -27.70 -1.50 4.06
CA GLU A 295 -28.27 -0.36 4.76
C GLU A 295 -27.20 0.21 5.70
N ARG A 296 -26.69 1.38 5.36
CA ARG A 296 -25.89 2.17 6.31
C ARG A 296 -26.85 2.66 7.39
N THR A 297 -26.79 2.06 8.56
CA THR A 297 -27.14 2.79 9.77
C THR A 297 -26.11 3.91 9.93
N HIS A 298 -26.53 5.11 9.65
CA HIS A 298 -25.82 6.34 9.97
C HIS A 298 -25.68 6.38 11.50
N VAL A 299 -24.49 6.11 12.02
CA VAL A 299 -24.16 6.43 13.41
C VAL A 299 -23.80 7.92 13.39
N PRO A 300 -24.59 8.79 14.04
CA PRO A 300 -24.22 10.20 14.18
C PRO A 300 -22.91 10.27 14.95
N ASN A 301 -21.95 11.03 14.43
CA ASN A 301 -20.80 11.48 15.21
C ASN A 301 -21.32 12.46 16.28
N ASP A 302 -21.65 11.95 17.45
CA ASP A 302 -21.72 12.75 18.66
C ASP A 302 -20.42 12.53 19.47
N ASN A 303 -19.63 13.57 19.42
CA ASN A 303 -18.63 14.00 20.41
C ASN A 303 -17.66 12.96 21.02
N CYS A 304 -16.39 12.96 20.57
CA CYS A 304 -15.25 13.27 21.44
C CYS A 304 -14.04 13.66 20.59
#